data_0485513e314bf2058f61c4d00bbbe455
#
_entry.id   0485513e314bf2058f61c4d00bbbe455
#
_cell.length_a   1.000
_cell.length_b   1.000
_cell.length_c   1.000
_cell.angle_alpha   90.00
_cell.angle_beta   90.00
_cell.angle_gamma   90.00
#
_symmetry.space_group_name_H-M   'P 1'
#
loop_
_entity.id
_entity.type
_entity.pdbx_description
1 polymer ?
#
loop_
_entity_poly.entity_id
_entity_poly.type
_entity_poly.pdbx_seq_one_letter_code
_entity_poly.pdbx_strand_id
1 'polypeptide(L)'
;KEERLFKEYSLDIIRYFSYLGIRDAKTEQIANELGIRFTSSIDTVFVETPNSKVPKIDALKQRYMVFVPNKLIWHYKYANKVSKEMIDAFHKSIVQMIWKNDPDLHIVMLPQLFGTPGWGDYEYMIELEKRVGDERLIALPDTYDSDQQQAIIRGAEYVIGARYHSVVFAINQERPFIALSYEFKIAGLLAK
;
A
#
# COMPACT_ATOMS: atom_id res chain seq x y z
N LYS A 1 -0.01 -5.45 -32.08
CA LYS A 1 1.34 -5.88 -32.54
C LYS A 1 2.36 -5.74 -31.43
N GLU A 2 2.42 -4.59 -30.74
CA GLU A 2 3.33 -4.32 -29.61
C GLU A 2 3.07 -5.26 -28.42
N GLU A 3 1.81 -5.48 -28.05
CA GLU A 3 1.43 -6.36 -26.94
C GLU A 3 1.88 -7.82 -27.19
N ARG A 4 1.80 -8.29 -28.44
CA ARG A 4 2.28 -9.64 -28.80
C ARG A 4 3.80 -9.73 -28.69
N LEU A 5 4.53 -8.74 -29.17
CA LEU A 5 5.99 -8.70 -29.05
C LEU A 5 6.44 -8.64 -27.59
N PHE A 6 5.78 -7.80 -26.78
CA PHE A 6 6.07 -7.72 -25.35
C PHE A 6 5.88 -9.08 -24.65
N LYS A 7 4.80 -9.78 -24.96
CA LYS A 7 4.52 -11.11 -24.42
C LYS A 7 5.60 -12.13 -24.86
N GLU A 8 5.96 -12.15 -26.14
CA GLU A 8 6.99 -13.06 -26.68
C GLU A 8 8.34 -12.82 -25.99
N TYR A 9 8.82 -11.57 -25.89
CA TYR A 9 10.07 -11.23 -25.21
C TYR A 9 10.04 -11.56 -23.71
N SER A 10 8.92 -11.31 -23.05
CA SER A 10 8.78 -11.63 -21.62
C SER A 10 8.89 -13.14 -21.39
N LEU A 11 8.26 -13.96 -22.24
CA LEU A 11 8.34 -15.41 -22.17
C LEU A 11 9.76 -15.91 -22.41
N ASP A 12 10.46 -15.34 -23.41
CA ASP A 12 11.83 -15.72 -23.70
C ASP A 12 12.76 -15.41 -22.53
N ILE A 13 12.62 -14.23 -21.90
CA ILE A 13 13.40 -13.88 -20.69
C ILE A 13 13.09 -14.86 -19.55
N ILE A 14 11.83 -15.16 -19.28
CA ILE A 14 11.43 -16.06 -18.18
C ILE A 14 12.05 -17.46 -18.33
N ARG A 15 12.19 -17.95 -19.56
CA ARG A 15 12.79 -19.28 -19.83
C ARG A 15 14.26 -19.41 -19.43
N TYR A 16 14.97 -18.28 -19.28
CA TYR A 16 16.37 -18.30 -18.82
C TYR A 16 16.51 -18.44 -17.29
N PHE A 17 15.44 -18.27 -16.52
CA PHE A 17 15.51 -18.42 -15.09
C PHE A 17 15.41 -19.89 -14.66
N SER A 18 16.35 -20.33 -13.84
CA SER A 18 16.32 -21.68 -13.24
C SER A 18 15.25 -21.81 -12.16
N TYR A 19 14.81 -20.71 -11.59
CA TYR A 19 13.79 -20.63 -10.54
C TYR A 19 12.90 -19.41 -10.73
N LEU A 20 11.61 -19.59 -10.62
CA LEU A 20 10.60 -18.54 -10.67
C LEU A 20 9.64 -18.69 -9.48
N GLY A 21 9.73 -17.79 -8.52
CA GLY A 21 8.76 -17.69 -7.41
C GLY A 21 7.64 -16.71 -7.78
N ILE A 22 6.39 -17.10 -7.59
CA ILE A 22 5.23 -16.23 -7.85
C ILE A 22 4.43 -16.06 -6.57
N ARG A 23 4.21 -14.80 -6.17
CA ARG A 23 3.60 -14.45 -4.89
C ARG A 23 2.11 -14.12 -4.95
N ASP A 24 1.49 -14.04 -6.10
CA ASP A 24 0.06 -13.70 -6.24
C ASP A 24 -0.68 -14.69 -7.16
N ALA A 25 -1.92 -14.98 -6.79
CA ALA A 25 -2.75 -15.98 -7.45
C ALA A 25 -3.05 -15.63 -8.93
N LYS A 26 -3.14 -14.35 -9.29
CA LYS A 26 -3.42 -13.94 -10.67
C LYS A 26 -2.23 -14.21 -11.58
N THR A 27 -1.02 -13.93 -11.13
CA THR A 27 0.21 -14.24 -11.86
C THR A 27 0.43 -15.74 -11.96
N GLU A 28 0.10 -16.53 -10.93
CA GLU A 28 0.12 -18.00 -11.00
C GLU A 28 -0.86 -18.55 -12.05
N GLN A 29 -2.07 -18.01 -12.11
CA GLN A 29 -3.04 -18.36 -13.14
C GLN A 29 -2.47 -18.11 -14.54
N ILE A 30 -1.90 -16.93 -14.77
CA ILE A 30 -1.29 -16.56 -16.06
C ILE A 30 -0.12 -17.49 -16.38
N ALA A 31 0.74 -17.82 -15.42
CA ALA A 31 1.85 -18.73 -15.62
C ALA A 31 1.38 -20.13 -16.02
N ASN A 32 0.33 -20.65 -15.38
CA ASN A 32 -0.29 -21.93 -15.76
C ASN A 32 -0.86 -21.90 -17.18
N GLU A 33 -1.60 -20.84 -17.55
CA GLU A 33 -2.15 -20.67 -18.90
C GLU A 33 -1.06 -20.62 -19.98
N LEU A 34 0.14 -20.15 -19.63
CA LEU A 34 1.30 -20.04 -20.51
C LEU A 34 2.24 -21.26 -20.44
N GLY A 35 1.94 -22.25 -19.62
CA GLY A 35 2.80 -23.43 -19.42
C GLY A 35 4.16 -23.11 -18.79
N ILE A 36 4.25 -22.05 -17.98
CA ILE A 36 5.47 -21.62 -17.30
C ILE A 36 5.60 -22.38 -16.00
N ARG A 37 6.78 -23.04 -15.78
CA ARG A 37 7.09 -23.66 -14.50
C ARG A 37 7.38 -22.59 -13.45
N PHE A 38 6.74 -22.69 -12.30
CA PHE A 38 6.98 -21.79 -11.16
C PHE A 38 6.80 -22.52 -9.83
N THR A 39 7.22 -21.87 -8.75
CA THR A 39 6.91 -22.25 -7.37
C THR A 39 5.98 -21.20 -6.78
N SER A 40 4.85 -21.61 -6.21
CA SER A 40 4.01 -20.70 -5.44
C SER A 40 4.80 -20.22 -4.22
N SER A 41 4.81 -18.92 -4.00
CA SER A 41 5.54 -18.28 -2.91
C SER A 41 4.70 -17.21 -2.24
N ILE A 42 5.23 -16.60 -1.21
CA ILE A 42 4.66 -15.43 -0.54
C ILE A 42 5.59 -14.23 -0.72
N ASP A 43 5.17 -13.06 -0.29
CA ASP A 43 6.04 -11.89 -0.27
C ASP A 43 7.22 -12.10 0.67
N THR A 44 8.41 -11.67 0.26
CA THR A 44 9.64 -11.84 1.04
C THR A 44 9.60 -11.12 2.39
N VAL A 45 8.77 -10.11 2.54
CA VAL A 45 8.53 -9.42 3.81
C VAL A 45 8.10 -10.38 4.92
N PHE A 46 7.34 -11.44 4.60
CA PHE A 46 6.87 -12.40 5.60
C PHE A 46 7.97 -13.25 6.25
N VAL A 47 9.18 -13.24 5.70
CA VAL A 47 10.35 -13.89 6.32
C VAL A 47 11.23 -12.88 7.08
N GLU A 48 10.91 -11.58 7.01
CA GLU A 48 11.62 -10.56 7.74
C GLU A 48 11.15 -10.48 9.20
N THR A 49 12.10 -10.26 10.09
CA THR A 49 11.82 -9.97 11.50
C THR A 49 12.31 -8.55 11.80
N PRO A 50 11.53 -7.51 11.45
CA PRO A 50 11.98 -6.14 11.61
C PRO A 50 12.25 -5.82 13.08
N ASN A 51 13.46 -5.35 13.36
CA ASN A 51 13.92 -5.04 14.71
C ASN A 51 14.01 -3.52 15.00
N SER A 52 13.46 -2.71 14.12
CA SER A 52 13.46 -1.26 14.33
C SER A 52 12.56 -0.85 15.47
N LYS A 53 13.02 0.13 16.24
CA LYS A 53 12.19 0.83 17.23
C LYS A 53 11.25 1.78 16.50
N VAL A 54 10.05 1.97 17.04
CA VAL A 54 9.13 2.99 16.57
C VAL A 54 9.84 4.35 16.60
N PRO A 55 9.84 5.13 15.51
CA PRO A 55 10.45 6.45 15.48
C PRO A 55 9.89 7.35 16.58
N LYS A 56 10.76 8.15 17.21
CA LYS A 56 10.36 9.06 18.27
C LYS A 56 9.75 10.34 17.69
N ILE A 57 8.49 10.27 17.30
CA ILE A 57 7.70 11.41 16.80
C ILE A 57 6.50 11.62 17.74
N ASP A 58 6.13 12.87 17.97
CA ASP A 58 5.04 13.19 18.91
C ASP A 58 3.71 12.56 18.47
N ALA A 59 3.43 12.52 17.17
CA ALA A 59 2.26 11.86 16.60
C ALA A 59 2.12 10.38 17.00
N LEU A 60 3.24 9.67 17.20
CA LEU A 60 3.26 8.24 17.53
C LEU A 60 3.26 7.98 19.06
N LYS A 61 3.23 9.02 19.87
CA LYS A 61 3.08 8.90 21.33
C LYS A 61 1.61 8.77 21.76
N GLN A 62 0.69 9.19 20.90
CA GLN A 62 -0.74 9.09 21.11
C GLN A 62 -1.27 7.75 20.59
N ARG A 63 -2.53 7.43 20.89
CA ARG A 63 -3.24 6.35 20.22
C ARG A 63 -3.41 6.71 18.75
N TYR A 64 -3.01 5.84 17.86
CA TYR A 64 -3.11 6.12 16.41
C TYR A 64 -3.46 4.90 15.59
N MET A 65 -4.04 5.16 14.42
CA MET A 65 -4.13 4.22 13.32
C MET A 65 -3.28 4.69 12.15
N VAL A 66 -2.92 3.76 11.27
CA VAL A 66 -2.18 4.10 10.04
C VAL A 66 -3.14 4.13 8.86
N PHE A 67 -3.13 5.25 8.12
CA PHE A 67 -3.86 5.41 6.87
C PHE A 67 -2.87 5.57 5.71
N VAL A 68 -3.03 4.73 4.67
CA VAL A 68 -2.20 4.79 3.46
C VAL A 68 -3.11 5.04 2.25
N PRO A 69 -3.49 6.31 2.00
CA PRO A 69 -4.32 6.67 0.84
C PRO A 69 -3.55 6.57 -0.47
N ASN A 70 -4.28 6.42 -1.59
CA ASN A 70 -3.72 6.44 -2.93
C ASN A 70 -4.52 7.38 -3.83
N LYS A 71 -3.86 8.34 -4.46
CA LYS A 71 -4.52 9.34 -5.31
C LYS A 71 -5.16 8.77 -6.60
N LEU A 72 -4.85 7.56 -7.03
CA LEU A 72 -5.44 6.78 -8.13
C LEU A 72 -5.52 7.45 -9.52
N ILE A 73 -5.45 8.77 -9.61
CA ILE A 73 -5.64 9.55 -10.85
C ILE A 73 -4.68 9.18 -11.98
N TRP A 74 -3.52 8.61 -11.63
CA TRP A 74 -2.50 8.11 -12.56
C TRP A 74 -2.77 6.69 -13.04
N HIS A 75 -3.65 5.94 -12.36
CA HIS A 75 -3.87 4.54 -12.67
C HIS A 75 -4.77 4.39 -13.89
N TYR A 76 -4.34 3.63 -14.91
CA TYR A 76 -4.99 3.50 -16.21
C TYR A 76 -6.48 3.13 -16.15
N LYS A 77 -6.94 2.43 -15.11
CA LYS A 77 -8.36 2.09 -14.90
C LYS A 77 -9.19 3.27 -14.43
N TYR A 78 -8.59 4.28 -13.81
CA TYR A 78 -9.27 5.34 -13.09
C TYR A 78 -9.00 6.74 -13.65
N ALA A 79 -7.90 6.95 -14.39
CA ALA A 79 -7.42 8.25 -14.86
C ALA A 79 -8.49 9.13 -15.55
N ASN A 80 -9.50 8.52 -16.20
CA ASN A 80 -10.58 9.23 -16.86
C ASN A 80 -11.96 8.95 -16.23
N LYS A 81 -12.02 8.31 -15.05
CA LYS A 81 -13.28 7.89 -14.41
C LYS A 81 -13.50 8.55 -13.07
N VAL A 82 -12.44 8.98 -12.43
CA VAL A 82 -12.48 9.65 -11.13
C VAL A 82 -11.70 10.94 -11.21
N SER A 83 -12.25 12.01 -10.66
CA SER A 83 -11.54 13.27 -10.52
C SER A 83 -10.75 13.29 -9.21
N LYS A 84 -9.82 14.25 -9.13
CA LYS A 84 -9.06 14.49 -7.89
C LYS A 84 -10.01 14.82 -6.73
N GLU A 85 -11.04 15.63 -7.00
CA GLU A 85 -12.04 16.06 -6.02
C GLU A 85 -12.84 14.86 -5.48
N MET A 86 -13.20 13.90 -6.33
CA MET A 86 -13.87 12.66 -5.90
C MET A 86 -12.99 11.82 -4.98
N ILE A 87 -11.70 11.68 -5.30
CA ILE A 87 -10.74 10.94 -4.48
C ILE A 87 -10.52 11.64 -3.14
N ASP A 88 -10.36 12.96 -3.16
CA ASP A 88 -10.21 13.78 -1.96
C ASP A 88 -11.44 13.67 -1.04
N ALA A 89 -12.64 13.77 -1.63
CA ALA A 89 -13.89 13.62 -0.88
C ALA A 89 -14.03 12.22 -0.27
N PHE A 90 -13.64 11.18 -1.00
CA PHE A 90 -13.63 9.80 -0.51
C PHE A 90 -12.67 9.63 0.69
N HIS A 91 -11.42 10.07 0.58
CA HIS A 91 -10.46 9.97 1.68
C HIS A 91 -10.87 10.82 2.89
N LYS A 92 -11.40 12.04 2.65
CA LYS A 92 -11.95 12.87 3.72
C LYS A 92 -13.12 12.20 4.43
N SER A 93 -14.00 11.51 3.70
CA SER A 93 -15.12 10.77 4.30
C SER A 93 -14.64 9.61 5.18
N ILE A 94 -13.57 8.92 4.81
CA ILE A 94 -12.94 7.89 5.65
C ILE A 94 -12.44 8.51 6.96
N VAL A 95 -11.69 9.60 6.88
CA VAL A 95 -11.18 10.32 8.06
C VAL A 95 -12.32 10.74 9.00
N GLN A 96 -13.37 11.34 8.44
CA GLN A 96 -14.55 11.76 9.21
C GLN A 96 -15.29 10.58 9.85
N MET A 97 -15.40 9.45 9.15
CA MET A 97 -16.03 8.24 9.66
C MET A 97 -15.22 7.64 10.84
N ILE A 98 -13.89 7.67 10.75
CA ILE A 98 -13.02 7.23 11.85
C ILE A 98 -13.28 8.09 13.08
N TRP A 99 -13.18 9.40 12.98
CA TRP A 99 -13.38 10.30 14.13
C TRP A 99 -14.82 10.35 14.64
N LYS A 100 -15.82 10.02 13.82
CA LYS A 100 -17.20 9.85 14.31
C LYS A 100 -17.32 8.67 15.29
N ASN A 101 -16.52 7.62 15.10
CA ASN A 101 -16.56 6.42 15.92
C ASN A 101 -15.52 6.45 17.06
N ASP A 102 -14.40 7.10 16.85
CA ASP A 102 -13.32 7.28 17.85
C ASP A 102 -12.74 8.71 17.73
N PRO A 103 -13.32 9.66 18.45
CA PRO A 103 -12.95 11.09 18.34
C PRO A 103 -11.52 11.41 18.78
N ASP A 104 -10.91 10.59 19.62
CA ASP A 104 -9.57 10.85 20.19
C ASP A 104 -8.45 10.14 19.41
N LEU A 105 -8.80 9.37 18.39
CA LEU A 105 -7.83 8.59 17.62
C LEU A 105 -7.06 9.50 16.64
N HIS A 106 -5.74 9.46 16.69
CA HIS A 106 -4.90 10.09 15.70
C HIS A 106 -4.83 9.25 14.43
N ILE A 107 -4.80 9.89 13.28
CA ILE A 107 -4.65 9.25 11.97
C ILE A 107 -3.27 9.63 11.41
N VAL A 108 -2.39 8.65 11.31
CA VAL A 108 -1.03 8.83 10.80
C VAL A 108 -0.99 8.32 9.36
N MET A 109 -0.75 9.21 8.41
CA MET A 109 -0.57 8.84 7.01
C MET A 109 0.89 8.49 6.74
N LEU A 110 1.12 7.28 6.19
CA LEU A 110 2.44 6.71 5.98
C LEU A 110 2.70 6.53 4.47
N PRO A 111 3.59 7.34 3.85
CA PRO A 111 3.93 7.21 2.43
C PRO A 111 4.61 5.88 2.12
N GLN A 112 4.24 5.25 1.00
CA GLN A 112 4.84 4.00 0.52
C GLN A 112 5.25 4.04 -0.96
N LEU A 113 4.94 5.11 -1.66
CA LEU A 113 5.47 5.39 -2.99
C LEU A 113 6.36 6.62 -2.91
N PHE A 114 7.64 6.40 -3.17
CA PHE A 114 8.70 7.40 -3.14
C PHE A 114 9.14 7.76 -4.56
N GLY A 115 9.79 8.88 -4.75
CA GLY A 115 10.44 9.17 -6.01
C GLY A 115 10.18 10.58 -6.55
N THR A 116 9.95 10.70 -7.85
CA THR A 116 9.87 11.98 -8.56
C THR A 116 8.79 12.89 -7.97
N PRO A 117 9.10 14.18 -7.75
CA PRO A 117 8.13 15.17 -7.28
C PRO A 117 6.79 15.10 -8.05
N GLY A 118 5.67 15.14 -7.34
CA GLY A 118 4.33 15.00 -7.91
C GLY A 118 3.84 13.56 -8.13
N TRP A 119 4.70 12.56 -8.00
CA TRP A 119 4.35 11.13 -8.16
C TRP A 119 4.32 10.35 -6.85
N GLY A 120 4.99 10.85 -5.81
CA GLY A 120 5.02 10.24 -4.48
C GLY A 120 3.68 10.34 -3.73
N ASP A 121 3.57 9.59 -2.65
CA ASP A 121 2.39 9.65 -1.79
C ASP A 121 2.44 10.86 -0.86
N TYR A 122 3.63 11.30 -0.47
CA TYR A 122 3.81 12.33 0.56
C TYR A 122 3.16 13.65 0.21
N GLU A 123 3.35 14.16 -1.02
CA GLU A 123 2.75 15.43 -1.45
C GLU A 123 1.22 15.37 -1.38
N TYR A 124 0.64 14.24 -1.79
CA TYR A 124 -0.79 14.04 -1.71
C TYR A 124 -1.29 14.01 -0.26
N MET A 125 -0.55 13.35 0.63
CA MET A 125 -0.90 13.26 2.05
C MET A 125 -0.83 14.62 2.74
N ILE A 126 0.18 15.44 2.45
CA ILE A 126 0.27 16.83 2.93
C ILE A 126 -0.91 17.68 2.40
N GLU A 127 -1.31 17.50 1.15
CA GLU A 127 -2.49 18.20 0.63
C GLU A 127 -3.78 17.77 1.35
N LEU A 128 -3.95 16.48 1.63
CA LEU A 128 -5.10 15.96 2.36
C LEU A 128 -5.13 16.47 3.80
N GLU A 129 -4.01 16.45 4.50
CA GLU A 129 -3.83 17.01 5.85
C GLU A 129 -4.27 18.48 5.90
N LYS A 130 -3.75 19.31 4.99
CA LYS A 130 -4.12 20.72 4.90
C LYS A 130 -5.61 20.96 4.61
N ARG A 131 -6.24 20.12 3.78
CA ARG A 131 -7.66 20.25 3.43
C ARG A 131 -8.59 19.78 4.55
N VAL A 132 -8.17 18.81 5.33
CA VAL A 132 -8.91 18.37 6.51
C VAL A 132 -8.77 19.41 7.62
N GLY A 133 -7.56 19.95 7.84
CA GLY A 133 -7.29 21.04 8.76
C GLY A 133 -7.46 20.67 10.23
N ASP A 134 -7.19 19.41 10.58
CA ASP A 134 -7.29 18.89 11.95
C ASP A 134 -5.95 18.27 12.35
N GLU A 135 -5.44 18.66 13.52
CA GLU A 135 -4.12 18.28 14.03
C GLU A 135 -3.97 16.76 14.29
N ARG A 136 -5.08 16.04 14.37
CA ARG A 136 -5.08 14.58 14.56
C ARG A 136 -4.81 13.81 13.25
N LEU A 137 -4.84 14.47 12.08
CA LEU A 137 -4.45 13.88 10.81
C LEU A 137 -3.04 14.35 10.45
N ILE A 138 -2.09 13.44 10.40
CA ILE A 138 -0.67 13.77 10.28
C ILE A 138 -0.04 12.98 9.14
N ALA A 139 0.57 13.68 8.20
CA ALA A 139 1.37 13.08 7.13
C ALA A 139 2.82 12.90 7.60
N LEU A 140 3.29 11.68 7.70
CA LEU A 140 4.70 11.40 7.98
C LEU A 140 5.56 11.64 6.73
N PRO A 141 6.82 12.08 6.90
CA PRO A 141 7.72 12.23 5.76
C PRO A 141 8.05 10.87 5.11
N ASP A 142 8.46 10.91 3.85
CA ASP A 142 8.84 9.74 3.05
C ASP A 142 10.30 9.27 3.27
N THR A 143 10.78 9.40 4.50
CA THR A 143 12.16 9.09 4.89
C THR A 143 12.32 7.77 5.64
N TYR A 144 11.22 7.08 5.93
CA TYR A 144 11.26 5.84 6.69
C TYR A 144 11.52 4.63 5.79
N ASP A 145 12.51 3.83 6.14
CA ASP A 145 12.78 2.55 5.50
C ASP A 145 11.72 1.48 5.84
N SER A 146 11.84 0.30 5.24
CA SER A 146 10.90 -0.82 5.42
C SER A 146 10.73 -1.20 6.90
N ASP A 147 11.83 -1.31 7.63
CA ASP A 147 11.82 -1.72 9.04
C ASP A 147 11.14 -0.67 9.94
N GLN A 148 11.42 0.60 9.69
CA GLN A 148 10.80 1.71 10.40
C GLN A 148 9.30 1.81 10.10
N GLN A 149 8.89 1.61 8.84
CA GLN A 149 7.48 1.58 8.46
C GLN A 149 6.74 0.43 9.15
N GLN A 150 7.35 -0.75 9.19
CA GLN A 150 6.79 -1.89 9.93
C GLN A 150 6.72 -1.60 11.44
N ALA A 151 7.70 -0.93 12.00
CA ALA A 151 7.67 -0.52 13.41
C ALA A 151 6.54 0.48 13.70
N ILE A 152 6.30 1.45 12.80
CA ILE A 152 5.16 2.39 12.90
C ILE A 152 3.84 1.61 12.84
N ILE A 153 3.69 0.69 11.89
CA ILE A 153 2.48 -0.14 11.75
C ILE A 153 2.27 -1.02 12.98
N ARG A 154 3.33 -1.61 13.53
CA ARG A 154 3.27 -2.41 14.77
C ARG A 154 2.71 -1.64 15.97
N GLY A 155 2.98 -0.35 16.05
CA GLY A 155 2.47 0.53 17.11
C GLY A 155 1.03 1.02 16.89
N ALA A 156 0.47 0.86 15.70
CA ALA A 156 -0.87 1.30 15.38
C ALA A 156 -1.97 0.37 15.94
N GLU A 157 -3.16 0.88 16.18
CA GLU A 157 -4.31 0.06 16.56
C GLU A 157 -4.82 -0.78 15.37
N TYR A 158 -4.87 -0.17 14.20
CA TYR A 158 -5.22 -0.84 12.94
C TYR A 158 -4.69 -0.05 11.74
N VAL A 159 -4.83 -0.63 10.55
CA VAL A 159 -4.37 -0.03 9.29
C VAL A 159 -5.53 0.07 8.30
N ILE A 160 -5.66 1.20 7.60
CA ILE A 160 -6.48 1.30 6.38
C ILE A 160 -5.52 1.58 5.24
N GLY A 161 -5.37 0.64 4.30
CA GLY A 161 -4.33 0.70 3.28
C GLY A 161 -4.82 0.53 1.86
N ALA A 162 -4.43 1.47 0.98
CA ALA A 162 -4.60 1.37 -0.47
C ALA A 162 -3.31 0.96 -1.21
N ARG A 163 -2.20 0.79 -0.51
CA ARG A 163 -0.93 0.29 -1.05
C ARG A 163 -0.73 -1.17 -0.68
N TYR A 164 -0.15 -1.95 -1.58
CA TYR A 164 0.10 -3.38 -1.37
C TYR A 164 0.90 -3.63 -0.09
N HIS A 165 2.03 -2.94 0.09
CA HIS A 165 2.87 -3.14 1.27
C HIS A 165 2.24 -2.65 2.58
N SER A 166 1.27 -1.73 2.57
CA SER A 166 0.55 -1.38 3.80
C SER A 166 -0.24 -2.57 4.36
N VAL A 167 -0.80 -3.40 3.48
CA VAL A 167 -1.51 -4.63 3.85
C VAL A 167 -0.51 -5.72 4.25
N VAL A 168 0.57 -5.92 3.48
CA VAL A 168 1.63 -6.89 3.79
C VAL A 168 2.25 -6.61 5.15
N PHE A 169 2.60 -5.35 5.42
CA PHE A 169 3.18 -4.95 6.71
C PHE A 169 2.18 -5.12 7.87
N ALA A 170 0.89 -4.81 7.64
CA ALA A 170 -0.13 -5.04 8.66
C ALA A 170 -0.24 -6.53 9.02
N ILE A 171 -0.26 -7.42 8.04
CA ILE A 171 -0.27 -8.87 8.25
C ILE A 171 1.01 -9.28 9.00
N ASN A 172 2.19 -8.87 8.53
CA ASN A 172 3.48 -9.23 9.13
C ASN A 172 3.63 -8.73 10.58
N GLN A 173 2.98 -7.64 10.93
CA GLN A 173 2.99 -7.06 12.28
C GLN A 173 1.73 -7.42 13.10
N GLU A 174 0.92 -8.37 12.62
CA GLU A 174 -0.29 -8.86 13.31
C GLU A 174 -1.26 -7.73 13.69
N ARG A 175 -1.40 -6.73 12.81
CA ARG A 175 -2.34 -5.62 13.02
C ARG A 175 -3.63 -5.81 12.24
N PRO A 176 -4.79 -5.53 12.85
CA PRO A 176 -6.05 -5.48 12.13
C PRO A 176 -5.95 -4.50 10.96
N PHE A 177 -6.56 -4.83 9.82
CA PHE A 177 -6.50 -3.93 8.67
C PHE A 177 -7.78 -3.94 7.84
N ILE A 178 -7.98 -2.85 7.10
CA ILE A 178 -8.95 -2.71 6.01
C ILE A 178 -8.17 -2.44 4.73
N ALA A 179 -8.31 -3.31 3.74
CA ALA A 179 -7.65 -3.17 2.45
C ALA A 179 -8.55 -2.41 1.47
N LEU A 180 -8.10 -1.25 1.00
CA LEU A 180 -8.74 -0.51 -0.09
C LEU A 180 -8.22 -1.05 -1.43
N SER A 181 -8.76 -2.18 -1.86
CA SER A 181 -8.30 -2.90 -3.05
C SER A 181 -8.83 -2.24 -4.32
N TYR A 182 -7.96 -1.64 -5.11
CA TYR A 182 -8.26 -1.06 -6.42
C TYR A 182 -7.66 -1.86 -7.60
N GLU A 183 -6.77 -2.80 -7.31
CA GLU A 183 -6.11 -3.66 -8.29
C GLU A 183 -5.95 -5.10 -7.78
N PHE A 184 -5.59 -6.00 -8.71
CA PHE A 184 -5.54 -7.44 -8.43
C PHE A 184 -4.49 -7.87 -7.40
N LYS A 185 -3.43 -7.08 -7.16
CA LYS A 185 -2.34 -7.46 -6.25
C LYS A 185 -2.79 -7.63 -4.82
N ILE A 186 -3.60 -6.69 -4.30
CA ILE A 186 -4.15 -6.78 -2.95
C ILE A 186 -5.16 -7.93 -2.88
N ALA A 187 -6.07 -8.02 -3.85
CA ALA A 187 -7.02 -9.11 -3.91
C ALA A 187 -6.34 -10.49 -4.02
N GLY A 188 -5.26 -10.59 -4.80
CA GLY A 188 -4.48 -11.81 -4.95
C GLY A 188 -3.69 -12.20 -3.70
N LEU A 189 -3.26 -11.24 -2.89
CA LEU A 189 -2.65 -11.49 -1.57
C LEU A 189 -3.69 -12.09 -0.61
N LEU A 190 -4.88 -11.49 -0.55
CA LEU A 190 -5.93 -11.90 0.38
C LEU A 190 -6.62 -13.23 -0.02
N ALA A 191 -6.37 -13.73 -1.23
CA ALA A 191 -6.87 -15.01 -1.71
C ALA A 191 -5.92 -16.19 -1.43
N LYS A 192 -4.75 -15.95 -0.89
CA LYS A 192 -3.77 -16.95 -0.44
C LYS A 192 -3.84 -17.16 1.08
#